data_d1bd8363bfc78474742a5ee78d5bf7ca
#
_entry.id   d1bd8363bfc78474742a5ee78d5bf7ca
#
_cell.length_a   1.000
_cell.length_b   1.000
_cell.length_c   1.000
_cell.angle_alpha   90.00
_cell.angle_beta   90.00
_cell.angle_gamma   90.00
#
_symmetry.space_group_name_H-M   'P 1'
#
loop_
_entity.id
_entity.type
_entity.pdbx_description
1 polymer ?
#
loop_
_entity_poly.entity_id
_entity_poly.type
_entity_poly.pdbx_seq_one_letter_code
_entity_poly.pdbx_strand_id
1 'polypeptide(L)'
;MKVIIPELETYTKDDVFCLYSAIEDTLRHQKYDLSCVDVFMLCNGFNVVYESDLNRIGYSGLDDVIENMARENLFKINMCYKLKDKDELFQKACNAVLDNNVVILFVGTENLNYSDAFRETSDENRGHCILMYGIDSEQGIVYVADAYFKDSSGRMKKYQGPASIEDIRKSIFGFVWFDTDKASNSISKKMVLDTTINNLKAFMEEATTENRCFGNLAFKRFVGNLNKLEALDEDSFAKACIDINFTIKIRSARVIIDNMISFIQDNANFQIEGYDTVLEALQTLRREWDKVALNVTKAGLTKRKRMIPAICEMANNTIQIQDKTFSNYLQYLEKIKIT
;
A
#
# COMPACT_ATOMS: atom_id res chain seq x y z
N MET A 1 -13.52 -24.49 21.46
CA MET A 1 -13.19 -24.99 20.10
C MET A 1 -11.92 -24.31 19.61
N LYS A 2 -10.97 -25.11 19.12
CA LYS A 2 -9.67 -24.62 18.63
C LYS A 2 -9.46 -25.04 17.17
N VAL A 3 -9.19 -24.08 16.29
CA VAL A 3 -8.80 -24.31 14.88
C VAL A 3 -7.57 -23.44 14.60
N ILE A 4 -6.54 -24.01 13.98
CA ILE A 4 -5.34 -23.31 13.53
C ILE A 4 -5.05 -23.84 12.13
N ILE A 5 -4.99 -22.94 11.14
CA ILE A 5 -4.58 -23.27 9.78
C ILE A 5 -3.06 -23.48 9.79
N PRO A 6 -2.58 -24.66 9.41
CA PRO A 6 -1.15 -24.97 9.47
C PRO A 6 -0.38 -24.30 8.33
N GLU A 7 0.95 -24.28 8.46
CA GLU A 7 1.89 -23.91 7.39
C GLU A 7 1.76 -22.47 6.84
N LEU A 8 1.18 -21.54 7.63
CA LEU A 8 1.25 -20.15 7.25
C LEU A 8 2.68 -19.62 7.48
N GLU A 9 3.37 -19.35 6.39
CA GLU A 9 4.66 -18.66 6.42
C GLU A 9 4.48 -17.18 6.06
N THR A 10 5.09 -16.30 6.83
CA THR A 10 5.07 -14.86 6.57
C THR A 10 6.43 -14.40 6.05
N TYR A 11 6.40 -13.60 4.99
CA TYR A 11 7.59 -13.11 4.31
C TYR A 11 7.69 -11.60 4.51
N THR A 12 8.59 -11.17 5.41
CA THR A 12 8.84 -9.74 5.62
C THR A 12 9.81 -9.23 4.56
N LYS A 13 9.40 -8.19 3.84
CA LYS A 13 10.32 -7.38 3.05
C LYS A 13 10.29 -5.95 3.61
N ASP A 14 11.45 -5.31 3.64
CA ASP A 14 11.55 -3.89 3.95
C ASP A 14 10.83 -3.08 2.86
N ASP A 15 10.16 -2.00 3.26
CA ASP A 15 9.52 -1.02 2.37
C ASP A 15 8.23 -1.45 1.63
N VAL A 16 7.51 -2.47 2.11
CA VAL A 16 6.23 -2.91 1.54
C VAL A 16 5.05 -2.41 2.37
N PHE A 17 3.93 -2.16 1.72
CA PHE A 17 2.67 -1.78 2.38
C PHE A 17 2.00 -3.00 3.02
N CYS A 18 1.47 -2.87 4.25
CA CYS A 18 0.91 -3.98 5.03
C CYS A 18 -0.14 -4.81 4.27
N LEU A 19 -0.97 -4.19 3.44
CA LEU A 19 -1.97 -4.89 2.65
C LEU A 19 -1.34 -5.80 1.59
N TYR A 20 -0.35 -5.31 0.82
CA TYR A 20 0.29 -6.13 -0.21
C TYR A 20 1.08 -7.29 0.40
N SER A 21 1.72 -7.07 1.55
CA SER A 21 2.37 -8.14 2.31
C SER A 21 1.36 -9.20 2.77
N ALA A 22 0.21 -8.78 3.33
CA ALA A 22 -0.83 -9.72 3.75
C ALA A 22 -1.43 -10.51 2.58
N ILE A 23 -1.63 -9.86 1.42
CA ILE A 23 -2.09 -10.53 0.20
C ILE A 23 -1.04 -11.53 -0.30
N GLU A 24 0.24 -11.14 -0.37
CA GLU A 24 1.33 -12.05 -0.77
C GLU A 24 1.36 -13.30 0.09
N ASP A 25 1.38 -13.13 1.42
CA ASP A 25 1.44 -14.25 2.36
C ASP A 25 0.21 -15.18 2.21
N THR A 26 -0.98 -14.60 2.02
CA THR A 26 -2.21 -15.38 1.78
C THR A 26 -2.13 -16.16 0.48
N LEU A 27 -1.70 -15.53 -0.62
CA LEU A 27 -1.61 -16.17 -1.92
C LEU A 27 -0.51 -17.24 -1.96
N ARG A 28 0.63 -17.02 -1.30
CA ARG A 28 1.70 -18.04 -1.16
C ARG A 28 1.23 -19.23 -0.35
N HIS A 29 0.47 -19.02 0.73
CA HIS A 29 -0.17 -20.10 1.46
C HIS A 29 -1.07 -20.96 0.55
N GLN A 30 -1.74 -20.32 -0.41
CA GLN A 30 -2.55 -20.97 -1.44
C GLN A 30 -1.74 -21.51 -2.63
N LYS A 31 -0.41 -21.55 -2.54
CA LYS A 31 0.53 -22.08 -3.55
C LYS A 31 0.64 -21.23 -4.83
N TYR A 32 0.26 -19.95 -4.79
CA TYR A 32 0.61 -19.02 -5.86
C TYR A 32 2.05 -18.53 -5.67
N ASP A 33 2.83 -18.54 -6.75
CA ASP A 33 4.19 -17.99 -6.76
C ASP A 33 4.17 -16.53 -7.23
N LEU A 34 3.69 -15.67 -6.34
CA LEU A 34 3.63 -14.22 -6.56
C LEU A 34 4.46 -13.51 -5.50
N SER A 35 5.29 -12.57 -5.96
CA SER A 35 6.00 -11.66 -5.07
C SER A 35 5.10 -10.50 -4.64
N CYS A 36 5.48 -9.78 -3.60
CA CYS A 36 4.77 -8.57 -3.18
C CYS A 36 4.71 -7.51 -4.29
N VAL A 37 5.74 -7.45 -5.14
CA VAL A 37 5.78 -6.58 -6.31
C VAL A 37 4.75 -7.00 -7.34
N ASP A 38 4.62 -8.32 -7.62
CA ASP A 38 3.57 -8.83 -8.51
C ASP A 38 2.18 -8.46 -7.98
N VAL A 39 1.97 -8.64 -6.67
CA VAL A 39 0.71 -8.26 -6.00
C VAL A 39 0.44 -6.76 -6.14
N PHE A 40 1.44 -5.90 -5.91
CA PHE A 40 1.33 -4.46 -6.10
C PHE A 40 0.88 -4.13 -7.52
N MET A 41 1.50 -4.75 -8.54
CA MET A 41 1.17 -4.53 -9.95
C MET A 41 -0.26 -5.00 -10.29
N LEU A 42 -0.65 -6.18 -9.80
CA LEU A 42 -1.99 -6.74 -10.02
C LEU A 42 -3.10 -5.95 -9.32
N CYS A 43 -2.84 -5.43 -8.13
CA CYS A 43 -3.80 -4.66 -7.34
C CYS A 43 -3.93 -3.19 -7.77
N ASN A 44 -3.36 -2.80 -8.91
CA ASN A 44 -3.29 -1.40 -9.32
C ASN A 44 -2.65 -0.49 -8.25
N GLY A 45 -1.46 -0.86 -7.78
CA GLY A 45 -0.68 -0.06 -6.83
C GLY A 45 -0.31 1.34 -7.33
N PHE A 46 -0.58 1.64 -8.61
CA PHE A 46 -0.51 2.99 -9.18
C PHE A 46 -1.70 3.87 -8.81
N ASN A 47 -2.80 3.30 -8.28
CA ASN A 47 -4.03 4.05 -8.02
C ASN A 47 -3.87 5.00 -6.81
N VAL A 48 -3.29 6.15 -7.07
CA VAL A 48 -3.11 7.23 -6.11
C VAL A 48 -4.25 8.23 -6.26
N VAL A 49 -4.78 8.69 -5.14
CA VAL A 49 -5.89 9.64 -5.06
C VAL A 49 -5.44 10.88 -4.33
N TYR A 50 -5.75 12.05 -4.89
CA TYR A 50 -5.67 13.32 -4.19
C TYR A 50 -7.08 13.76 -3.78
N GLU A 51 -7.27 14.01 -2.49
CA GLU A 51 -8.52 14.49 -1.89
C GLU A 51 -8.36 15.97 -1.55
N SER A 52 -9.08 16.84 -2.30
CA SER A 52 -8.92 18.29 -2.21
C SER A 52 -9.30 18.85 -0.83
N ASP A 53 -10.36 18.30 -0.22
CA ASP A 53 -10.89 18.75 1.07
C ASP A 53 -9.92 18.46 2.22
N LEU A 54 -9.14 17.37 2.10
CA LEU A 54 -8.14 16.95 3.08
C LEU A 54 -6.72 17.42 2.72
N ASN A 55 -6.53 18.03 1.55
CA ASN A 55 -5.21 18.34 0.97
C ASN A 55 -4.22 17.16 1.08
N ARG A 56 -4.72 15.96 0.79
CA ARG A 56 -4.00 14.72 1.02
C ARG A 56 -3.89 13.90 -0.25
N ILE A 57 -2.70 13.37 -0.52
CA ILE A 57 -2.46 12.36 -1.56
C ILE A 57 -2.08 11.03 -0.91
N GLY A 58 -2.52 9.94 -1.50
CA GLY A 58 -2.16 8.60 -1.04
C GLY A 58 -2.85 7.53 -1.85
N TYR A 59 -2.63 6.27 -1.49
CA TYR A 59 -3.38 5.17 -2.09
C TYR A 59 -4.87 5.35 -1.85
N SER A 60 -5.65 4.93 -2.82
CA SER A 60 -7.07 4.69 -2.63
C SER A 60 -7.30 3.72 -1.45
N GLY A 61 -8.51 3.68 -0.92
CA GLY A 61 -8.83 2.87 0.26
C GLY A 61 -8.47 1.40 0.11
N LEU A 62 -8.38 0.68 1.24
CA LEU A 62 -8.11 -0.77 1.25
C LEU A 62 -9.14 -1.55 0.43
N ASP A 63 -10.39 -1.11 0.46
CA ASP A 63 -11.50 -1.61 -0.34
C ASP A 63 -11.22 -1.46 -1.85
N ASP A 64 -10.77 -0.29 -2.30
CA ASP A 64 -10.47 -0.03 -3.72
C ASP A 64 -9.38 -0.96 -4.27
N VAL A 65 -8.34 -1.25 -3.47
CA VAL A 65 -7.26 -2.18 -3.86
C VAL A 65 -7.81 -3.58 -4.08
N ILE A 66 -8.65 -4.07 -3.16
CA ILE A 66 -9.26 -5.39 -3.25
C ILE A 66 -10.29 -5.46 -4.40
N GLU A 67 -11.08 -4.41 -4.59
CA GLU A 67 -12.02 -4.33 -5.71
C GLU A 67 -11.33 -4.34 -7.07
N ASN A 68 -10.15 -3.73 -7.18
CA ASN A 68 -9.36 -3.81 -8.41
C ASN A 68 -8.95 -5.25 -8.72
N MET A 69 -8.51 -6.03 -7.72
CA MET A 69 -8.21 -7.46 -7.91
C MET A 69 -9.45 -8.25 -8.33
N ALA A 70 -10.61 -7.95 -7.74
CA ALA A 70 -11.86 -8.61 -8.09
C ALA A 70 -12.28 -8.32 -9.53
N ARG A 71 -12.06 -7.09 -9.99
CA ARG A 71 -12.38 -6.64 -11.36
C ARG A 71 -11.63 -7.41 -12.44
N GLU A 72 -10.37 -7.74 -12.17
CA GLU A 72 -9.52 -8.52 -13.08
C GLU A 72 -9.91 -10.01 -13.11
N ASN A 73 -10.88 -10.45 -12.30
CA ASN A 73 -11.32 -11.86 -12.20
C ASN A 73 -10.19 -12.85 -11.90
N LEU A 74 -9.09 -12.39 -11.31
CA LEU A 74 -7.93 -13.22 -11.00
C LEU A 74 -8.22 -14.19 -9.85
N PHE A 75 -9.06 -13.76 -8.91
CA PHE A 75 -9.44 -14.52 -7.71
C PHE A 75 -10.93 -14.33 -7.45
N LYS A 76 -11.56 -15.36 -6.87
CA LYS A 76 -12.84 -15.15 -6.22
C LYS A 76 -12.57 -14.57 -4.84
N ILE A 77 -12.97 -13.31 -4.67
CA ILE A 77 -12.72 -12.53 -3.46
C ILE A 77 -14.01 -12.43 -2.66
N ASN A 78 -13.92 -12.75 -1.38
CA ASN A 78 -14.99 -12.56 -0.42
C ASN A 78 -14.58 -11.43 0.52
N MET A 79 -15.26 -10.30 0.45
CA MET A 79 -14.94 -9.11 1.24
C MET A 79 -16.14 -8.64 2.04
N CYS A 80 -15.90 -8.22 3.29
CA CYS A 80 -16.87 -7.51 4.09
C CYS A 80 -16.19 -6.27 4.69
N TYR A 81 -16.73 -5.09 4.38
CA TYR A 81 -16.11 -3.81 4.73
C TYR A 81 -17.16 -2.81 5.22
N LYS A 82 -16.80 -2.02 6.24
CA LYS A 82 -17.66 -0.96 6.81
C LYS A 82 -19.00 -1.42 7.36
N LEU A 83 -19.15 -2.67 7.80
CA LEU A 83 -20.29 -3.05 8.62
C LEU A 83 -20.26 -2.25 9.93
N LYS A 84 -21.45 -1.77 10.34
CA LYS A 84 -21.58 -1.01 11.59
C LYS A 84 -21.45 -1.91 12.82
N ASP A 85 -21.91 -3.16 12.71
CA ASP A 85 -21.84 -4.14 13.79
C ASP A 85 -20.51 -4.89 13.73
N LYS A 86 -19.61 -4.54 14.65
CA LYS A 86 -18.29 -5.17 14.78
C LYS A 86 -18.35 -6.62 15.23
N ASP A 87 -19.38 -6.99 16.00
CA ASP A 87 -19.56 -8.35 16.48
C ASP A 87 -19.98 -9.27 15.32
N GLU A 88 -20.90 -8.82 14.48
CA GLU A 88 -21.26 -9.52 13.25
C GLU A 88 -20.07 -9.64 12.29
N LEU A 89 -19.30 -8.56 12.13
CA LEU A 89 -18.11 -8.53 11.29
C LEU A 89 -17.06 -9.55 11.77
N PHE A 90 -16.76 -9.54 13.06
CA PHE A 90 -15.81 -10.47 13.68
C PHE A 90 -16.29 -11.92 13.55
N GLN A 91 -17.58 -12.19 13.82
CA GLN A 91 -18.14 -13.53 13.69
C GLN A 91 -18.03 -14.09 12.26
N LYS A 92 -18.29 -13.26 11.25
CA LYS A 92 -18.09 -13.65 9.83
C LYS A 92 -16.64 -13.97 9.52
N ALA A 93 -15.69 -13.19 10.03
CA ALA A 93 -14.26 -13.48 9.87
C ALA A 93 -13.88 -14.81 10.56
N CYS A 94 -14.41 -15.07 11.77
CA CYS A 94 -14.21 -16.34 12.46
C CYS A 94 -14.75 -17.52 11.65
N ASN A 95 -15.95 -17.39 11.08
CA ASN A 95 -16.56 -18.47 10.27
C ASN A 95 -15.67 -18.78 9.04
N ALA A 96 -15.11 -17.76 8.38
CA ALA A 96 -14.19 -17.99 7.26
C ALA A 96 -12.93 -18.77 7.70
N VAL A 97 -12.38 -18.48 8.89
CA VAL A 97 -11.25 -19.26 9.45
C VAL A 97 -11.67 -20.70 9.79
N LEU A 98 -12.87 -20.88 10.32
CA LEU A 98 -13.42 -22.22 10.60
C LEU A 98 -13.62 -23.05 9.32
N ASP A 99 -13.91 -22.38 8.19
CA ASP A 99 -13.97 -22.97 6.85
C ASP A 99 -12.58 -23.10 6.20
N ASN A 100 -11.50 -23.04 7.00
CA ASN A 100 -10.10 -23.21 6.60
C ASN A 100 -9.56 -22.14 5.65
N ASN A 101 -10.08 -20.90 5.71
CA ASN A 101 -9.56 -19.77 4.97
C ASN A 101 -8.65 -18.90 5.83
N VAL A 102 -7.48 -18.50 5.31
CA VAL A 102 -6.70 -17.40 5.88
C VAL A 102 -7.41 -16.10 5.57
N VAL A 103 -7.65 -15.28 6.60
CA VAL A 103 -8.43 -14.06 6.49
C VAL A 103 -7.54 -12.85 6.71
N ILE A 104 -7.52 -11.91 5.77
CA ILE A 104 -6.89 -10.60 5.95
C ILE A 104 -7.88 -9.72 6.71
N LEU A 105 -7.52 -9.31 7.92
CA LEU A 105 -8.32 -8.39 8.74
C LEU A 105 -7.86 -6.95 8.48
N PHE A 106 -8.82 -6.04 8.34
CA PHE A 106 -8.59 -4.60 8.38
C PHE A 106 -8.90 -4.13 9.79
N VAL A 107 -7.89 -3.62 10.49
CA VAL A 107 -7.96 -3.29 11.92
C VAL A 107 -7.43 -1.89 12.20
N GLY A 108 -7.96 -1.25 13.25
CA GLY A 108 -7.34 -0.09 13.84
C GLY A 108 -6.19 -0.50 14.76
N THR A 109 -5.12 0.26 14.77
CA THR A 109 -3.91 -0.09 15.54
C THR A 109 -4.03 0.15 17.04
N GLU A 110 -5.03 0.89 17.49
CA GLU A 110 -5.19 1.34 18.87
C GLU A 110 -5.34 0.22 19.92
N ASN A 111 -5.79 -0.96 19.51
CA ASN A 111 -5.98 -2.11 20.42
C ASN A 111 -5.03 -3.28 20.12
N LEU A 112 -4.05 -3.11 19.21
CA LEU A 112 -3.09 -4.16 18.91
C LEU A 112 -1.97 -4.20 19.96
N ASN A 113 -2.08 -5.10 20.93
CA ASN A 113 -1.22 -5.14 22.11
C ASN A 113 0.09 -5.91 21.95
N TYR A 114 0.34 -6.53 20.80
CA TYR A 114 1.56 -7.30 20.56
C TYR A 114 2.76 -6.44 20.12
N SER A 115 2.58 -5.12 19.97
CA SER A 115 3.67 -4.18 19.68
C SER A 115 3.56 -2.91 20.52
N ASP A 116 4.66 -2.50 21.14
CA ASP A 116 4.74 -1.23 21.86
C ASP A 116 4.55 -0.03 20.93
N ALA A 117 4.98 -0.15 19.66
CA ALA A 117 4.76 0.90 18.67
C ALA A 117 3.28 1.20 18.42
N PHE A 118 2.40 0.24 18.54
CA PHE A 118 0.95 0.47 18.45
C PHE A 118 0.39 1.15 19.69
N ARG A 119 0.95 0.84 20.87
CA ARG A 119 0.55 1.48 22.14
C ARG A 119 0.97 2.93 22.24
N GLU A 120 2.16 3.26 21.73
CA GLU A 120 2.72 4.63 21.77
C GLU A 120 2.05 5.58 20.78
N THR A 121 1.44 5.04 19.70
CA THR A 121 0.74 5.81 18.67
C THR A 121 -0.78 5.79 18.83
N SER A 122 -1.28 5.49 20.03
CA SER A 122 -2.70 5.30 20.34
C SER A 122 -3.61 6.48 19.98
N ASP A 123 -3.07 7.70 19.88
CA ASP A 123 -3.83 8.91 19.50
C ASP A 123 -4.14 9.00 17.98
N GLU A 124 -3.53 8.15 17.17
CA GLU A 124 -3.79 8.09 15.73
C GLU A 124 -4.31 6.70 15.36
N ASN A 125 -5.62 6.57 15.28
CA ASN A 125 -6.25 5.36 14.74
C ASN A 125 -5.84 5.17 13.28
N ARG A 126 -4.79 4.37 13.05
CA ARG A 126 -4.28 4.04 11.73
C ARG A 126 -4.84 2.70 11.29
N GLY A 127 -5.41 2.67 10.09
CA GLY A 127 -5.78 1.41 9.47
C GLY A 127 -4.55 0.55 9.19
N HIS A 128 -4.64 -0.73 9.54
CA HIS A 128 -3.59 -1.73 9.36
C HIS A 128 -4.18 -3.04 8.86
N CYS A 129 -3.36 -3.88 8.23
CA CYS A 129 -3.75 -5.19 7.73
C CYS A 129 -2.95 -6.27 8.44
N ILE A 130 -3.65 -7.26 8.99
CA ILE A 130 -3.06 -8.44 9.60
C ILE A 130 -3.76 -9.69 9.09
N LEU A 131 -3.10 -10.84 9.18
CA LEU A 131 -3.70 -12.14 8.86
C LEU A 131 -4.29 -12.78 10.11
N MET A 132 -5.47 -13.34 9.99
CA MET A 132 -6.06 -14.25 10.97
C MET A 132 -6.04 -15.67 10.39
N TYR A 133 -5.36 -16.60 11.06
CA TYR A 133 -5.19 -17.98 10.62
C TYR A 133 -5.62 -19.01 11.65
N GLY A 134 -6.22 -18.58 12.74
CA GLY A 134 -6.74 -19.51 13.73
C GLY A 134 -7.56 -18.83 14.82
N ILE A 135 -8.30 -19.67 15.56
CA ILE A 135 -9.13 -19.24 16.69
C ILE A 135 -9.10 -20.33 17.79
N ASP A 136 -9.02 -19.90 19.04
CA ASP A 136 -9.26 -20.73 20.21
C ASP A 136 -10.27 -20.01 21.12
N SER A 137 -11.55 -20.36 20.95
CA SER A 137 -12.63 -19.70 21.67
C SER A 137 -12.65 -20.02 23.17
N GLU A 138 -12.03 -21.14 23.62
CA GLU A 138 -11.94 -21.53 25.04
C GLU A 138 -10.93 -20.67 25.77
N GLN A 139 -9.84 -20.29 25.08
CA GLN A 139 -8.82 -19.39 25.63
C GLN A 139 -9.11 -17.91 25.36
N GLY A 140 -10.12 -17.58 24.57
CA GLY A 140 -10.44 -16.21 24.19
C GLY A 140 -9.39 -15.55 23.29
N ILE A 141 -8.72 -16.34 22.43
CA ILE A 141 -7.67 -15.88 21.54
C ILE A 141 -7.94 -16.20 20.07
N VAL A 142 -7.39 -15.37 19.20
CA VAL A 142 -7.19 -15.63 17.77
C VAL A 142 -5.70 -15.74 17.49
N TYR A 143 -5.33 -16.48 16.45
CA TYR A 143 -3.97 -16.55 15.97
C TYR A 143 -3.81 -15.61 14.79
N VAL A 144 -2.90 -14.65 14.92
CA VAL A 144 -2.67 -13.61 13.92
C VAL A 144 -1.21 -13.62 13.45
N ALA A 145 -1.02 -13.18 12.21
CA ALA A 145 0.29 -12.91 11.65
C ALA A 145 0.31 -11.48 11.10
N ASP A 146 1.34 -10.73 11.47
CA ASP A 146 1.60 -9.37 11.03
C ASP A 146 3.04 -9.31 10.57
N ALA A 147 3.22 -9.22 9.26
CA ALA A 147 4.54 -9.24 8.64
C ALA A 147 5.12 -7.83 8.45
N TYR A 148 4.37 -6.78 8.79
CA TYR A 148 4.73 -5.41 8.48
C TYR A 148 4.32 -4.41 9.56
N PHE A 149 5.11 -4.30 10.62
CA PHE A 149 4.98 -3.20 11.56
C PHE A 149 6.37 -2.73 12.07
N LYS A 150 6.43 -1.53 12.61
CA LYS A 150 7.66 -1.00 13.21
C LYS A 150 7.57 -1.06 14.73
N ASP A 151 8.69 -1.40 15.37
CA ASP A 151 8.80 -1.23 16.82
C ASP A 151 9.04 0.24 17.20
N SER A 152 9.10 0.53 18.49
CA SER A 152 9.35 1.89 19.01
C SER A 152 10.70 2.48 18.55
N SER A 153 11.64 1.63 18.13
CA SER A 153 12.92 2.08 17.54
C SER A 153 12.86 2.34 16.03
N GLY A 154 11.70 2.13 15.41
CA GLY A 154 11.49 2.27 13.96
C GLY A 154 11.98 1.09 13.12
N ARG A 155 12.37 -0.03 13.76
CA ARG A 155 12.81 -1.24 13.06
C ARG A 155 11.60 -2.06 12.62
N MET A 156 11.68 -2.58 11.40
CA MET A 156 10.67 -3.51 10.88
C MET A 156 10.66 -4.79 11.72
N LYS A 157 9.47 -5.21 12.08
CA LYS A 157 9.19 -6.40 12.86
C LYS A 157 8.09 -7.22 12.21
N LYS A 158 8.06 -8.49 12.57
CA LYS A 158 6.94 -9.38 12.32
C LYS A 158 6.46 -10.00 13.62
N TYR A 159 5.18 -10.29 13.68
CA TYR A 159 4.56 -11.02 14.76
C TYR A 159 3.77 -12.20 14.19
N GLN A 160 3.86 -13.34 14.83
CA GLN A 160 3.00 -14.49 14.55
C GLN A 160 2.70 -15.19 15.86
N GLY A 161 1.42 -15.21 16.26
CA GLY A 161 1.04 -15.73 17.56
C GLY A 161 -0.37 -15.35 17.97
N PRO A 162 -0.69 -15.56 19.28
CA PRO A 162 -2.01 -15.29 19.82
C PRO A 162 -2.26 -13.78 20.03
N ALA A 163 -3.49 -13.34 19.72
CA ALA A 163 -4.01 -12.03 20.08
C ALA A 163 -5.36 -12.19 20.79
N SER A 164 -5.74 -11.24 21.63
CA SER A 164 -7.03 -11.27 22.34
C SER A 164 -8.19 -11.14 21.34
N ILE A 165 -9.20 -11.99 21.46
CA ILE A 165 -10.46 -11.86 20.70
C ILE A 165 -11.07 -10.50 20.94
N GLU A 166 -11.08 -10.01 22.17
CA GLU A 166 -11.66 -8.72 22.54
C GLU A 166 -10.96 -7.55 21.85
N ASP A 167 -9.62 -7.58 21.76
CA ASP A 167 -8.84 -6.53 21.13
C ASP A 167 -9.08 -6.50 19.61
N ILE A 168 -9.08 -7.66 18.97
CA ILE A 168 -9.35 -7.76 17.53
C ILE A 168 -10.78 -7.34 17.22
N ARG A 169 -11.77 -7.77 18.04
CA ARG A 169 -13.17 -7.42 17.87
C ARG A 169 -13.41 -5.91 17.97
N LYS A 170 -12.71 -5.22 18.87
CA LYS A 170 -12.77 -3.76 18.99
C LYS A 170 -12.12 -3.04 17.81
N SER A 171 -11.06 -3.62 17.24
CA SER A 171 -10.24 -3.00 16.21
C SER A 171 -10.76 -3.22 14.79
N ILE A 172 -11.46 -4.32 14.53
CA ILE A 172 -11.87 -4.71 13.19
C ILE A 172 -12.85 -3.73 12.56
N PHE A 173 -12.61 -3.38 11.27
CA PHE A 173 -13.54 -2.60 10.45
C PHE A 173 -13.77 -3.19 9.05
N GLY A 174 -13.11 -4.31 8.75
CA GLY A 174 -13.29 -5.06 7.51
C GLY A 174 -12.45 -6.31 7.49
N PHE A 175 -12.72 -7.19 6.51
CA PHE A 175 -11.90 -8.35 6.24
C PHE A 175 -12.11 -8.82 4.80
N VAL A 176 -11.14 -9.61 4.32
CA VAL A 176 -11.19 -10.26 3.01
C VAL A 176 -10.52 -11.62 3.07
N TRP A 177 -11.01 -12.56 2.27
CA TRP A 177 -10.31 -13.80 1.98
C TRP A 177 -10.46 -14.20 0.53
N PHE A 178 -9.52 -15.00 0.05
CA PHE A 178 -9.49 -15.51 -1.31
C PHE A 178 -9.98 -16.96 -1.34
N ASP A 179 -10.94 -17.26 -2.21
CA ASP A 179 -11.47 -18.61 -2.37
C ASP A 179 -10.52 -19.47 -3.22
N THR A 180 -10.10 -20.60 -2.65
CA THR A 180 -9.11 -21.50 -3.25
C THR A 180 -9.66 -22.48 -4.27
N ASP A 181 -10.99 -22.71 -4.29
CA ASP A 181 -11.60 -23.79 -5.08
C ASP A 181 -11.52 -23.60 -6.60
N LYS A 182 -11.02 -22.45 -7.06
CA LYS A 182 -10.92 -22.12 -8.48
C LYS A 182 -9.51 -21.79 -8.98
N ALA A 183 -8.49 -22.23 -8.29
CA ALA A 183 -7.09 -22.07 -8.69
C ALA A 183 -6.69 -22.89 -9.95
N SER A 184 -7.58 -23.01 -10.93
CA SER A 184 -7.25 -23.67 -12.20
C SER A 184 -6.42 -22.81 -13.16
N ASN A 185 -6.30 -21.52 -12.89
CA ASN A 185 -5.51 -20.61 -13.71
C ASN A 185 -4.30 -20.09 -12.93
N SER A 186 -3.13 -20.66 -13.21
CA SER A 186 -1.87 -20.08 -12.73
C SER A 186 -1.74 -18.65 -13.24
N ILE A 187 -1.54 -17.68 -12.33
CA ILE A 187 -1.24 -16.32 -12.72
C ILE A 187 0.16 -16.32 -13.33
N SER A 188 0.22 -16.09 -14.64
CA SER A 188 1.49 -16.05 -15.35
C SER A 188 2.15 -14.67 -15.22
N LYS A 189 3.48 -14.61 -15.33
CA LYS A 189 4.21 -13.34 -15.41
C LYS A 189 3.73 -12.45 -16.57
N LYS A 190 3.23 -13.07 -17.65
CA LYS A 190 2.60 -12.34 -18.75
C LYS A 190 1.33 -11.62 -18.31
N MET A 191 0.46 -12.26 -17.52
CA MET A 191 -0.73 -11.60 -16.98
C MET A 191 -0.35 -10.43 -16.09
N VAL A 192 0.65 -10.61 -15.21
CA VAL A 192 1.14 -9.51 -14.36
C VAL A 192 1.63 -8.35 -15.21
N LEU A 193 2.41 -8.61 -16.27
CA LEU A 193 2.91 -7.59 -17.19
C LEU A 193 1.76 -6.88 -17.92
N ASP A 194 0.79 -7.63 -18.46
CA ASP A 194 -0.36 -7.05 -19.18
C ASP A 194 -1.20 -6.16 -18.28
N THR A 195 -1.49 -6.63 -17.05
CA THR A 195 -2.21 -5.84 -16.05
C THR A 195 -1.41 -4.60 -15.63
N THR A 196 -0.09 -4.73 -15.44
CA THR A 196 0.79 -3.59 -15.13
C THR A 196 0.73 -2.51 -16.21
N ILE A 197 0.81 -2.89 -17.48
CA ILE A 197 0.71 -1.96 -18.62
C ILE A 197 -0.65 -1.24 -18.59
N ASN A 198 -1.75 -1.96 -18.40
CA ASN A 198 -3.08 -1.38 -18.35
C ASN A 198 -3.24 -0.42 -17.18
N ASN A 199 -2.78 -0.82 -15.99
CA ASN A 199 -2.84 0.01 -14.78
C ASN A 199 -1.99 1.28 -14.92
N LEU A 200 -0.81 1.18 -15.55
CA LEU A 200 0.05 2.34 -15.79
C LEU A 200 -0.56 3.29 -16.85
N LYS A 201 -1.24 2.76 -17.87
CA LYS A 201 -2.01 3.58 -18.83
C LYS A 201 -3.10 4.35 -18.12
N ALA A 202 -3.91 3.67 -17.29
CA ALA A 202 -4.95 4.30 -16.49
C ALA A 202 -4.39 5.36 -15.52
N PHE A 203 -3.23 5.11 -14.93
CA PHE A 203 -2.53 6.09 -14.10
C PHE A 203 -2.14 7.36 -14.87
N MET A 204 -1.72 7.21 -16.13
CA MET A 204 -1.32 8.34 -17.00
C MET A 204 -2.53 9.12 -17.55
N GLU A 205 -3.70 8.50 -17.59
CA GLU A 205 -4.94 9.15 -17.98
C GLU A 205 -5.44 10.09 -16.88
N GLU A 206 -5.84 11.30 -17.24
CA GLU A 206 -6.34 12.28 -16.29
C GLU A 206 -7.80 11.95 -15.92
N ALA A 207 -8.03 11.39 -14.74
CA ALA A 207 -9.34 11.10 -14.22
C ALA A 207 -9.68 11.99 -13.01
N THR A 208 -10.89 12.52 -12.99
CA THR A 208 -11.40 13.35 -11.88
C THR A 208 -12.81 12.97 -11.52
N THR A 209 -13.14 13.11 -10.24
CA THR A 209 -14.50 13.25 -9.72
C THR A 209 -14.60 14.59 -9.02
N GLU A 210 -15.77 14.95 -8.48
CA GLU A 210 -16.05 16.26 -7.90
C GLU A 210 -14.99 16.73 -6.89
N ASN A 211 -14.49 15.82 -6.01
CA ASN A 211 -13.51 16.14 -4.96
C ASN A 211 -12.22 15.31 -5.02
N ARG A 212 -12.04 14.47 -6.03
CA ARG A 212 -10.91 13.54 -6.14
C ARG A 212 -10.25 13.62 -7.52
N CYS A 213 -8.93 13.60 -7.51
CA CYS A 213 -8.11 13.39 -8.69
C CYS A 213 -7.33 12.10 -8.55
N PHE A 214 -7.16 11.37 -9.65
CA PHE A 214 -6.55 10.06 -9.65
C PHE A 214 -5.25 10.04 -10.45
N GLY A 215 -4.40 9.06 -10.16
CA GLY A 215 -3.19 8.79 -10.92
C GLY A 215 -2.22 9.96 -10.94
N ASN A 216 -1.69 10.23 -12.12
CA ASN A 216 -0.71 11.30 -12.32
C ASN A 216 -1.28 12.70 -12.04
N LEU A 217 -2.55 12.91 -12.32
CA LEU A 217 -3.22 14.20 -12.01
C LEU A 217 -3.28 14.43 -10.49
N ALA A 218 -3.41 13.38 -9.68
CA ALA A 218 -3.36 13.49 -8.23
C ALA A 218 -2.04 14.13 -7.76
N PHE A 219 -0.91 13.73 -8.34
CA PHE A 219 0.39 14.34 -8.04
C PHE A 219 0.47 15.79 -8.48
N LYS A 220 0.00 16.13 -9.69
CA LYS A 220 -0.04 17.50 -10.20
C LYS A 220 -0.85 18.41 -9.28
N ARG A 221 -2.01 17.96 -8.81
CA ARG A 221 -2.87 18.71 -7.88
C ARG A 221 -2.25 18.84 -6.50
N PHE A 222 -1.66 17.79 -5.98
CA PHE A 222 -0.95 17.82 -4.70
C PHE A 222 0.18 18.84 -4.72
N VAL A 223 1.05 18.80 -5.74
CA VAL A 223 2.15 19.75 -5.89
C VAL A 223 1.65 21.19 -6.07
N GLY A 224 0.62 21.39 -6.88
CA GLY A 224 0.00 22.70 -7.08
C GLY A 224 -0.59 23.34 -5.82
N ASN A 225 -0.87 22.52 -4.78
CA ASN A 225 -1.42 22.98 -3.50
C ASN A 225 -0.38 23.10 -2.37
N LEU A 226 0.91 22.80 -2.61
CA LEU A 226 1.95 22.94 -1.58
C LEU A 226 2.11 24.38 -1.08
N ASN A 227 1.84 25.37 -1.90
CA ASN A 227 1.87 26.79 -1.53
C ASN A 227 0.88 27.13 -0.40
N LYS A 228 -0.21 26.38 -0.22
CA LYS A 228 -1.18 26.57 0.87
C LYS A 228 -0.54 26.42 2.26
N LEU A 229 0.61 25.73 2.35
CA LEU A 229 1.36 25.59 3.60
C LEU A 229 1.79 26.95 4.18
N GLU A 230 2.01 27.96 3.36
CA GLU A 230 2.43 29.30 3.84
C GLU A 230 1.37 29.98 4.72
N ALA A 231 0.08 29.67 4.49
CA ALA A 231 -1.04 30.25 5.22
C ALA A 231 -1.28 29.61 6.60
N LEU A 232 -0.68 28.44 6.90
CA LEU A 232 -0.86 27.75 8.17
C LEU A 232 -0.15 28.50 9.31
N ASP A 233 -0.62 28.35 10.56
CA ASP A 233 0.16 28.74 11.73
C ASP A 233 1.44 27.86 11.85
N GLU A 234 2.34 28.20 12.77
CA GLU A 234 3.66 27.53 12.84
C GLU A 234 3.56 26.05 13.21
N ASP A 235 2.68 25.67 14.12
CA ASP A 235 2.56 24.28 14.58
C ASP A 235 1.83 23.42 13.56
N SER A 236 0.74 23.92 12.98
CA SER A 236 0.05 23.30 11.85
C SER A 236 0.96 23.16 10.64
N PHE A 237 1.81 24.15 10.36
CA PHE A 237 2.81 24.10 9.30
C PHE A 237 3.84 22.97 9.54
N ALA A 238 4.40 22.89 10.75
CA ALA A 238 5.38 21.85 11.09
C ALA A 238 4.76 20.46 10.95
N LYS A 239 3.56 20.26 11.47
CA LYS A 239 2.82 18.99 11.35
C LYS A 239 2.54 18.64 9.89
N ALA A 240 2.01 19.57 9.09
CA ALA A 240 1.71 19.34 7.69
C ALA A 240 2.96 18.99 6.87
N CYS A 241 4.11 19.58 7.16
CA CYS A 241 5.37 19.23 6.51
C CYS A 241 5.83 17.81 6.84
N ILE A 242 5.65 17.34 8.07
CA ILE A 242 5.95 15.95 8.48
C ILE A 242 5.01 14.99 7.75
N ASP A 243 3.71 15.31 7.70
CA ASP A 243 2.71 14.48 7.02
C ASP A 243 2.98 14.37 5.51
N ILE A 244 3.42 15.47 4.88
CA ILE A 244 3.81 15.47 3.46
C ILE A 244 5.03 14.57 3.21
N ASN A 245 6.05 14.64 4.06
CA ASN A 245 7.21 13.74 3.94
C ASN A 245 6.79 12.26 4.05
N PHE A 246 5.96 11.94 5.03
CA PHE A 246 5.41 10.60 5.20
C PHE A 246 4.59 10.18 3.96
N THR A 247 3.77 11.07 3.45
CA THR A 247 2.94 10.85 2.26
C THR A 247 3.80 10.52 1.04
N ILE A 248 4.84 11.31 0.74
CA ILE A 248 5.73 11.08 -0.40
C ILE A 248 6.45 9.73 -0.26
N LYS A 249 6.96 9.42 0.94
CA LYS A 249 7.82 8.25 1.16
C LYS A 249 7.06 6.94 1.34
N ILE A 250 5.88 6.98 1.96
CA ILE A 250 5.19 5.77 2.42
C ILE A 250 3.85 5.54 1.72
N ARG A 251 3.19 6.63 1.26
CA ARG A 251 1.83 6.53 0.73
C ARG A 251 1.69 6.82 -0.77
N SER A 252 2.75 7.23 -1.46
CA SER A 252 2.63 7.63 -2.86
C SER A 252 3.92 7.45 -3.67
N ALA A 253 4.56 8.52 -4.07
CA ALA A 253 5.61 8.55 -5.09
C ALA A 253 6.71 7.48 -4.88
N ARG A 254 7.29 7.42 -3.68
CA ARG A 254 8.42 6.56 -3.41
C ARG A 254 8.07 5.08 -3.55
N VAL A 255 6.94 4.66 -3.01
CA VAL A 255 6.51 3.26 -3.06
C VAL A 255 6.20 2.82 -4.49
N ILE A 256 5.57 3.69 -5.28
CA ILE A 256 5.32 3.41 -6.71
C ILE A 256 6.63 3.19 -7.44
N ILE A 257 7.59 4.11 -7.30
CA ILE A 257 8.87 4.06 -8.00
C ILE A 257 9.69 2.85 -7.56
N ASP A 258 9.73 2.55 -6.26
CA ASP A 258 10.46 1.40 -5.72
C ASP A 258 9.88 0.07 -6.26
N ASN A 259 8.55 -0.06 -6.34
CA ASN A 259 7.92 -1.23 -6.94
C ASN A 259 8.17 -1.31 -8.45
N MET A 260 8.18 -0.18 -9.19
CA MET A 260 8.55 -0.18 -10.62
C MET A 260 9.99 -0.65 -10.84
N ILE A 261 10.93 -0.21 -10.01
CA ILE A 261 12.33 -0.64 -10.03
C ILE A 261 12.42 -2.14 -9.76
N SER A 262 11.83 -2.61 -8.66
CA SER A 262 11.86 -4.03 -8.28
C SER A 262 11.21 -4.91 -9.35
N PHE A 263 10.11 -4.46 -9.96
CA PHE A 263 9.42 -5.23 -11.00
C PHE A 263 10.31 -5.56 -12.20
N ILE A 264 11.12 -4.61 -12.68
CA ILE A 264 12.03 -4.87 -13.80
C ILE A 264 13.33 -5.56 -13.36
N GLN A 265 13.77 -5.38 -12.11
CA GLN A 265 14.98 -6.03 -11.59
C GLN A 265 14.76 -7.50 -11.24
N ASP A 266 13.62 -7.84 -10.64
CA ASP A 266 13.31 -9.19 -10.18
C ASP A 266 12.96 -10.16 -11.34
N ASN A 267 12.75 -9.62 -12.55
CA ASN A 267 12.41 -10.41 -13.73
C ASN A 267 13.55 -10.39 -14.76
N ALA A 268 14.41 -11.40 -14.75
CA ALA A 268 15.57 -11.49 -15.66
C ALA A 268 15.18 -11.36 -17.15
N ASN A 269 14.01 -11.89 -17.53
CA ASN A 269 13.48 -11.79 -18.90
C ASN A 269 13.08 -10.37 -19.31
N PHE A 270 13.04 -9.43 -18.37
CA PHE A 270 12.73 -8.03 -18.66
C PHE A 270 13.99 -7.20 -18.93
N GLN A 271 15.19 -7.78 -18.85
CA GLN A 271 16.44 -7.08 -19.12
C GLN A 271 16.74 -7.06 -20.63
N ILE A 272 15.89 -6.38 -21.38
CA ILE A 272 16.05 -6.16 -22.82
C ILE A 272 16.74 -4.82 -23.11
N GLU A 273 16.95 -4.50 -24.39
CA GLU A 273 17.50 -3.21 -24.82
C GLU A 273 16.74 -2.02 -24.22
N GLY A 274 17.45 -1.10 -23.58
CA GLY A 274 16.89 0.06 -22.88
C GLY A 274 16.72 -0.12 -21.38
N TYR A 275 16.99 -1.30 -20.83
CA TYR A 275 16.86 -1.60 -19.39
C TYR A 275 17.61 -0.59 -18.50
N ASP A 276 18.91 -0.40 -18.75
CA ASP A 276 19.73 0.51 -17.93
C ASP A 276 19.23 1.95 -18.00
N THR A 277 18.79 2.41 -19.16
CA THR A 277 18.24 3.75 -19.34
C THR A 277 16.97 3.98 -18.51
N VAL A 278 16.06 3.00 -18.52
CA VAL A 278 14.82 3.07 -17.76
C VAL A 278 15.08 2.96 -16.25
N LEU A 279 15.97 2.08 -15.85
CA LEU A 279 16.36 1.91 -14.45
C LEU A 279 16.99 3.20 -13.89
N GLU A 280 17.92 3.82 -14.64
CA GLU A 280 18.54 5.08 -14.26
C GLU A 280 17.52 6.22 -14.14
N ALA A 281 16.56 6.29 -15.09
CA ALA A 281 15.50 7.29 -15.06
C ALA A 281 14.61 7.14 -13.80
N LEU A 282 14.21 5.91 -13.44
CA LEU A 282 13.45 5.63 -12.22
C LEU A 282 14.25 5.98 -10.96
N GLN A 283 15.52 5.60 -10.88
CA GLN A 283 16.40 5.93 -9.77
C GLN A 283 16.61 7.45 -9.63
N THR A 284 16.66 8.16 -10.74
CA THR A 284 16.74 9.62 -10.76
C THR A 284 15.46 10.24 -10.24
N LEU A 285 14.30 9.81 -10.72
CA LEU A 285 13.00 10.28 -10.24
C LEU A 285 12.84 10.02 -8.72
N ARG A 286 13.28 8.85 -8.25
CA ARG A 286 13.31 8.50 -6.84
C ARG A 286 14.08 9.55 -6.02
N ARG A 287 15.30 9.89 -6.47
CA ARG A 287 16.14 10.90 -5.80
C ARG A 287 15.49 12.29 -5.80
N GLU A 288 14.80 12.66 -6.87
CA GLU A 288 14.13 13.97 -6.92
C GLU A 288 12.97 14.05 -5.92
N TRP A 289 12.13 13.02 -5.81
CA TRP A 289 11.10 12.95 -4.78
C TRP A 289 11.69 12.92 -3.36
N ASP A 290 12.81 12.25 -3.13
CA ASP A 290 13.52 12.26 -1.83
C ASP A 290 14.01 13.67 -1.48
N LYS A 291 14.49 14.45 -2.46
CA LYS A 291 14.89 15.85 -2.25
C LYS A 291 13.69 16.72 -1.86
N VAL A 292 12.54 16.57 -2.54
CA VAL A 292 11.31 17.28 -2.18
C VAL A 292 10.93 16.96 -0.73
N ALA A 293 10.83 15.68 -0.38
CA ALA A 293 10.47 15.21 0.96
C ALA A 293 11.43 15.76 2.04
N LEU A 294 12.74 15.72 1.79
CA LEU A 294 13.76 16.23 2.71
C LEU A 294 13.62 17.75 2.95
N ASN A 295 13.41 18.52 1.87
CA ASN A 295 13.29 19.98 1.98
C ASN A 295 11.99 20.39 2.67
N VAL A 296 10.88 19.68 2.43
CA VAL A 296 9.62 19.88 3.17
C VAL A 296 9.84 19.60 4.66
N THR A 297 10.47 18.47 5.00
CA THR A 297 10.79 18.14 6.41
C THR A 297 11.65 19.23 7.05
N LYS A 298 12.71 19.68 6.36
CA LYS A 298 13.58 20.74 6.84
C LYS A 298 12.82 22.05 7.08
N ALA A 299 11.92 22.43 6.18
CA ALA A 299 11.07 23.60 6.34
C ALA A 299 10.20 23.49 7.60
N GLY A 300 9.55 22.35 7.82
CA GLY A 300 8.72 22.09 8.99
C GLY A 300 9.51 22.13 10.30
N LEU A 301 10.61 21.37 10.40
CA LEU A 301 11.45 21.32 11.60
C LEU A 301 12.07 22.68 11.97
N THR A 302 12.37 23.50 10.97
CA THR A 302 12.92 24.87 11.21
C THR A 302 11.87 25.95 11.20
N LYS A 303 10.58 25.61 11.01
CA LYS A 303 9.44 26.54 10.88
C LYS A 303 9.66 27.64 9.82
N ARG A 304 10.43 27.34 8.76
CA ARG A 304 10.82 28.30 7.72
C ARG A 304 9.89 28.27 6.52
N LYS A 305 8.72 28.91 6.61
CA LYS A 305 7.74 29.03 5.52
C LYS A 305 8.34 29.61 4.23
N ARG A 306 9.34 30.52 4.33
CA ARG A 306 10.04 31.11 3.18
C ARG A 306 10.73 30.08 2.26
N MET A 307 10.84 28.81 2.66
CA MET A 307 11.34 27.75 1.81
C MET A 307 10.29 27.19 0.85
N ILE A 308 9.01 27.43 1.10
CA ILE A 308 7.91 26.81 0.33
C ILE A 308 7.96 27.16 -1.16
N PRO A 309 8.19 28.42 -1.61
CA PRO A 309 8.28 28.70 -3.04
C PRO A 309 9.34 27.86 -3.78
N ALA A 310 10.54 27.72 -3.20
CA ALA A 310 11.60 26.90 -3.78
C ALA A 310 11.24 25.40 -3.76
N ILE A 311 10.52 24.93 -2.74
CA ILE A 311 10.03 23.55 -2.67
C ILE A 311 8.96 23.31 -3.74
N CYS A 312 8.05 24.26 -3.96
CA CYS A 312 7.04 24.18 -5.03
C CYS A 312 7.69 24.10 -6.42
N GLU A 313 8.71 24.92 -6.68
CA GLU A 313 9.46 24.87 -7.94
C GLU A 313 10.14 23.50 -8.12
N MET A 314 10.84 23.01 -7.09
CA MET A 314 11.47 21.68 -7.10
C MET A 314 10.43 20.59 -7.37
N ALA A 315 9.29 20.60 -6.70
CA ALA A 315 8.24 19.61 -6.86
C ALA A 315 7.61 19.66 -8.27
N ASN A 316 7.39 20.86 -8.85
CA ASN A 316 6.92 20.99 -10.22
C ASN A 316 7.94 20.43 -11.24
N ASN A 317 9.23 20.67 -11.05
CA ASN A 317 10.27 20.07 -11.88
C ASN A 317 10.27 18.53 -11.74
N THR A 318 10.06 18.01 -10.52
CA THR A 318 9.97 16.57 -10.27
C THR A 318 8.77 15.94 -11.00
N ILE A 319 7.62 16.63 -11.09
CA ILE A 319 6.45 16.17 -11.87
C ILE A 319 6.79 16.07 -13.36
N GLN A 320 7.52 17.02 -13.92
CA GLN A 320 7.93 16.93 -15.34
C GLN A 320 8.85 15.73 -15.60
N ILE A 321 9.78 15.45 -14.68
CA ILE A 321 10.64 14.26 -14.75
C ILE A 321 9.78 13.00 -14.62
N GLN A 322 8.79 12.98 -13.72
CA GLN A 322 7.87 11.86 -13.53
C GLN A 322 7.08 11.55 -14.80
N ASP A 323 6.47 12.55 -15.43
CA ASP A 323 5.70 12.38 -16.67
C ASP A 323 6.55 11.70 -17.75
N LYS A 324 7.78 12.18 -17.96
CA LYS A 324 8.71 11.60 -18.93
C LYS A 324 9.14 10.19 -18.53
N THR A 325 9.47 9.97 -17.28
CA THR A 325 9.97 8.69 -16.79
C THR A 325 8.89 7.61 -16.89
N PHE A 326 7.66 7.91 -16.52
CA PHE A 326 6.56 6.94 -16.60
C PHE A 326 6.16 6.64 -18.04
N SER A 327 6.20 7.63 -18.93
CA SER A 327 6.00 7.40 -20.36
C SER A 327 7.07 6.47 -20.97
N ASN A 328 8.33 6.69 -20.61
CA ASN A 328 9.44 5.82 -21.05
C ASN A 328 9.31 4.40 -20.46
N TYR A 329 8.93 4.29 -19.20
CA TYR A 329 8.71 3.00 -18.54
C TYR A 329 7.56 2.22 -19.21
N LEU A 330 6.44 2.88 -19.52
CA LEU A 330 5.34 2.26 -20.24
C LEU A 330 5.79 1.74 -21.61
N GLN A 331 6.48 2.55 -22.42
CA GLN A 331 7.03 2.12 -23.69
C GLN A 331 7.99 0.93 -23.57
N TYR A 332 8.78 0.90 -22.51
CA TYR A 332 9.67 -0.21 -22.21
C TYR A 332 8.91 -1.49 -21.92
N LEU A 333 7.88 -1.45 -21.06
CA LEU A 333 7.05 -2.61 -20.77
C LEU A 333 6.31 -3.13 -22.02
N GLU A 334 5.85 -2.25 -22.89
CA GLU A 334 5.22 -2.62 -24.16
C GLU A 334 6.19 -3.34 -25.12
N LYS A 335 7.49 -2.98 -25.12
CA LYS A 335 8.52 -3.72 -25.87
C LYS A 335 8.72 -5.14 -25.31
N ILE A 336 8.76 -5.31 -23.99
CA ILE A 336 8.88 -6.63 -23.35
C ILE A 336 7.72 -7.54 -23.75
N LYS A 337 6.51 -7.00 -23.86
CA LYS A 337 5.33 -7.77 -24.26
C LYS A 337 5.41 -8.35 -25.69
N ILE A 338 6.15 -7.71 -26.56
CA ILE A 338 6.28 -8.09 -27.99
C ILE A 338 7.40 -9.13 -28.18
N THR A 339 8.37 -9.15 -27.27
CA THR A 339 9.52 -10.08 -27.31
C THR A 339 9.16 -11.40 -26.65
#